data_570815bd83ede746d0d5da22cd0e3344
#
_entry.id   570815bd83ede746d0d5da22cd0e3344
#
_cell.length_a   1.000
_cell.length_b   1.000
_cell.length_c   1.000
_cell.angle_alpha   90.00
_cell.angle_beta   90.00
_cell.angle_gamma   90.00
#
_symmetry.space_group_name_H-M   'P 1'
#
loop_
_entity.id
_entity.type
_entity.pdbx_description
1 polymer ?
#
loop_
_entity_poly.entity_id
_entity_poly.type
_entity_poly.pdbx_seq_one_letter_code
_entity_poly.pdbx_strand_id
1 'polypeptide(L)'
;MELVNVRDLFRRQDEYVDQTIAIGGWVRNIRNSKNFGFIVVNDGTFFEPVQVVYSDVLENFEEVEKLNVGAAIIVTGKLVATPGTKQPFEIQAEKVEVEGPSTPDYPLQKKKHSFEYLRTISHLRPRTNTFEAVFRVRSLCAYAIHKFFQERDFVKSDRSHVVL
;
A
#
# COMPACT_ATOMS: atom_id res chain seq x y z
N MET A 1 -17.89 2.52 6.77
CA MET A 1 -17.70 3.09 5.40
C MET A 1 -17.01 2.03 4.57
N GLU A 2 -17.31 1.92 3.27
CA GLU A 2 -16.59 1.00 2.38
C GLU A 2 -15.16 1.52 2.15
N LEU A 3 -14.19 0.57 2.12
CA LEU A 3 -12.79 0.94 1.90
C LEU A 3 -12.52 1.18 0.40
N VAL A 4 -11.91 2.33 0.10
CA VAL A 4 -11.47 2.68 -1.26
C VAL A 4 -10.06 2.16 -1.48
N ASN A 5 -9.80 1.55 -2.64
CA ASN A 5 -8.46 1.10 -3.00
C ASN A 5 -7.56 2.29 -3.36
N VAL A 6 -6.31 2.26 -2.94
CA VAL A 6 -5.31 3.29 -3.30
C VAL A 6 -5.17 3.45 -4.81
N ARG A 7 -5.26 2.34 -5.56
CA ARG A 7 -5.27 2.38 -7.03
C ARG A 7 -6.38 3.26 -7.59
N ASP A 8 -7.56 3.23 -7.00
CA ASP A 8 -8.72 3.98 -7.49
C ASP A 8 -8.56 5.47 -7.19
N LEU A 9 -7.95 5.84 -6.08
CA LEU A 9 -7.58 7.23 -5.77
C LEU A 9 -6.64 7.83 -6.82
N PHE A 10 -5.62 7.07 -7.26
CA PHE A 10 -4.68 7.54 -8.29
C PHE A 10 -5.30 7.58 -9.69
N ARG A 11 -6.23 6.69 -10.02
CA ARG A 11 -6.82 6.59 -11.36
C ARG A 11 -8.04 7.48 -11.57
N ARG A 12 -8.75 7.81 -10.50
CA ARG A 12 -10.00 8.55 -10.50
C ARG A 12 -10.00 9.65 -9.45
N GLN A 13 -8.86 10.34 -9.30
CA GLN A 13 -8.65 11.36 -8.27
C GLN A 13 -9.79 12.37 -8.20
N ASP A 14 -10.26 12.85 -9.35
CA ASP A 14 -11.30 13.88 -9.46
C ASP A 14 -12.65 13.46 -8.84
N GLU A 15 -12.90 12.14 -8.74
CA GLU A 15 -14.12 11.61 -8.11
C GLU A 15 -14.05 11.65 -6.57
N TYR A 16 -12.84 11.70 -6.00
CA TYR A 16 -12.62 11.58 -4.55
C TYR A 16 -12.12 12.86 -3.89
N VAL A 17 -11.59 13.82 -4.66
CA VAL A 17 -11.13 15.10 -4.12
C VAL A 17 -12.27 15.81 -3.38
N ASP A 18 -11.93 16.37 -2.21
CA ASP A 18 -12.84 17.01 -1.27
C ASP A 18 -13.89 16.11 -0.61
N GLN A 19 -13.84 14.80 -0.85
CA GLN A 19 -14.70 13.84 -0.16
C GLN A 19 -14.01 13.20 1.05
N THR A 20 -14.78 12.82 2.06
CA THR A 20 -14.33 11.96 3.15
C THR A 20 -14.39 10.51 2.68
N ILE A 21 -13.25 9.84 2.71
CA ILE A 21 -13.06 8.46 2.27
C ILE A 21 -12.43 7.62 3.38
N ALA A 22 -12.52 6.30 3.25
CA ALA A 22 -11.80 5.38 4.11
C ALA A 22 -10.84 4.51 3.28
N ILE A 23 -9.59 4.36 3.73
CA ILE A 23 -8.61 3.42 3.18
C ILE A 23 -8.09 2.49 4.26
N GLY A 24 -7.76 1.27 3.90
CA GLY A 24 -7.07 0.33 4.78
C GLY A 24 -5.71 -0.05 4.20
N GLY A 25 -4.70 -0.23 5.04
CA GLY A 25 -3.38 -0.62 4.54
C GLY A 25 -2.32 -0.73 5.63
N TRP A 26 -1.09 -0.91 5.18
CA TRP A 26 0.06 -1.04 6.06
C TRP A 26 0.91 0.22 6.07
N VAL A 27 1.35 0.61 7.27
CA VAL A 27 2.30 1.71 7.48
C VAL A 27 3.64 1.35 6.84
N ARG A 28 4.05 2.15 5.84
CA ARG A 28 5.35 2.03 5.15
C ARG A 28 6.39 2.98 5.76
N ASN A 29 5.93 4.10 6.25
CA ASN A 29 6.74 5.11 6.88
C ASN A 29 5.87 5.96 7.80
N ILE A 30 6.45 6.46 8.87
CA ILE A 30 5.83 7.46 9.75
C ILE A 30 6.85 8.53 10.10
N ARG A 31 6.42 9.77 10.16
CA ARG A 31 7.21 10.93 10.57
C ARG A 31 6.36 11.78 11.48
N ASN A 32 6.83 11.98 12.70
CA ASN A 32 6.11 12.72 13.73
C ASN A 32 6.70 14.13 13.88
N SER A 33 5.85 15.07 14.20
CA SER A 33 6.15 16.42 14.65
C SER A 33 5.36 16.68 15.94
N LYS A 34 5.53 17.83 16.58
CA LYS A 34 4.90 18.08 17.89
C LYS A 34 3.38 17.94 17.87
N ASN A 35 2.70 18.50 16.88
CA ASN A 35 1.25 18.60 16.83
C ASN A 35 0.63 17.92 15.61
N PHE A 36 1.45 17.34 14.73
CA PHE A 36 1.00 16.64 13.53
C PHE A 36 2.04 15.64 13.07
N GLY A 37 1.65 14.76 12.16
CA GLY A 37 2.59 13.83 11.55
C GLY A 37 2.11 13.35 10.19
N PHE A 38 2.96 12.53 9.56
CA PHE A 38 2.70 11.96 8.25
C PHE A 38 2.85 10.45 8.33
N ILE A 39 1.85 9.74 7.81
CA ILE A 39 1.91 8.30 7.63
C ILE A 39 1.89 8.02 6.14
N VAL A 40 2.76 7.14 5.68
CA VAL A 40 2.75 6.62 4.31
C VAL A 40 2.11 5.26 4.35
N VAL A 41 0.95 5.11 3.71
CA VAL A 41 0.12 3.89 3.69
C VAL A 41 0.16 3.25 2.32
N ASN A 42 0.29 1.93 2.28
CA ASN A 42 0.17 1.13 1.06
C ASN A 42 -0.78 -0.04 1.30
N ASP A 43 -1.76 -0.22 0.42
CA ASP A 43 -2.73 -1.31 0.47
C ASP A 43 -2.39 -2.48 -0.47
N GLY A 44 -1.29 -2.37 -1.20
CA GLY A 44 -0.88 -3.36 -2.20
C GLY A 44 -1.59 -3.26 -3.55
N THR A 45 -2.60 -2.43 -3.73
CA THR A 45 -3.34 -2.31 -5.00
C THR A 45 -2.65 -1.43 -6.03
N PHE A 46 -1.78 -0.52 -5.57
CA PHE A 46 -1.02 0.39 -6.41
C PHE A 46 0.44 0.49 -5.98
N PHE A 47 1.34 0.84 -6.92
CA PHE A 47 2.77 0.94 -6.64
C PHE A 47 3.10 2.16 -5.76
N GLU A 48 2.47 3.30 -6.04
CA GLU A 48 2.65 4.50 -5.25
C GLU A 48 1.80 4.43 -3.96
N PRO A 49 2.39 4.70 -2.80
CA PRO A 49 1.65 4.78 -1.54
C PRO A 49 0.93 6.12 -1.39
N VAL A 50 -0.03 6.17 -0.49
CA VAL A 50 -0.73 7.40 -0.12
C VAL A 50 -0.11 8.03 1.12
N GLN A 51 0.03 9.36 1.11
CA GLN A 51 0.37 10.14 2.30
C GLN A 51 -0.90 10.49 3.08
N VAL A 52 -0.87 10.21 4.35
CA VAL A 52 -1.88 10.61 5.34
C VAL A 52 -1.27 11.64 6.27
N VAL A 53 -1.95 12.75 6.45
CA VAL A 53 -1.61 13.78 7.43
C VAL A 53 -2.53 13.62 8.64
N TYR A 54 -1.97 13.53 9.82
CA TYR A 54 -2.73 13.46 11.06
C TYR A 54 -2.25 14.55 12.04
N SER A 55 -3.12 14.97 12.93
CA SER A 55 -2.86 16.03 13.89
C SER A 55 -3.34 15.66 15.29
N ASP A 56 -3.00 16.47 16.27
CA ASP A 56 -3.40 16.36 17.67
C ASP A 56 -4.93 16.49 17.93
N VAL A 57 -5.71 16.75 16.87
CA VAL A 57 -7.19 16.68 16.90
C VAL A 57 -7.69 15.23 16.97
N LEU A 58 -6.87 14.23 16.57
CA LEU A 58 -7.25 12.83 16.68
C LEU A 58 -7.39 12.40 18.14
N GLU A 59 -8.49 11.71 18.47
CA GLU A 59 -8.74 11.18 19.82
C GLU A 59 -7.61 10.24 20.29
N ASN A 60 -7.02 9.48 19.38
CA ASN A 60 -5.93 8.53 19.67
C ASN A 60 -4.57 8.99 19.13
N PHE A 61 -4.31 10.29 19.11
CA PHE A 61 -3.06 10.87 18.59
C PHE A 61 -1.80 10.21 19.17
N GLU A 62 -1.76 9.99 20.50
CA GLU A 62 -0.61 9.37 21.18
C GLU A 62 -0.36 7.91 20.76
N GLU A 63 -1.42 7.17 20.39
CA GLU A 63 -1.30 5.82 19.86
C GLU A 63 -0.76 5.85 18.43
N VAL A 64 -1.30 6.73 17.61
CA VAL A 64 -0.92 6.90 16.20
C VAL A 64 0.53 7.36 16.09
N GLU A 65 0.98 8.27 16.95
CA GLU A 65 2.36 8.74 16.99
C GLU A 65 3.37 7.62 17.27
N LYS A 66 2.98 6.61 18.02
CA LYS A 66 3.83 5.45 18.40
C LYS A 66 3.78 4.29 17.39
N LEU A 67 3.07 4.43 16.29
CA LEU A 67 2.98 3.38 15.28
C LEU A 67 4.35 3.03 14.68
N ASN A 68 4.55 1.75 14.46
CA ASN A 68 5.73 1.24 13.77
C ASN A 68 5.42 0.89 12.30
N VAL A 69 6.48 0.81 11.49
CA VAL A 69 6.40 0.29 10.12
C VAL A 69 5.82 -1.13 10.15
N GLY A 70 4.90 -1.43 9.26
CA GLY A 70 4.23 -2.72 9.18
C GLY A 70 2.91 -2.79 9.96
N ALA A 71 2.58 -1.81 10.79
CA ALA A 71 1.26 -1.75 11.42
C ALA A 71 0.14 -1.69 10.37
N ALA A 72 -0.97 -2.37 10.65
CA ALA A 72 -2.17 -2.33 9.83
C ALA A 72 -3.13 -1.29 10.40
N ILE A 73 -3.60 -0.37 9.55
CA ILE A 73 -4.48 0.72 9.94
C ILE A 73 -5.62 0.91 8.95
N ILE A 74 -6.73 1.42 9.45
CA ILE A 74 -7.80 2.02 8.64
C ILE A 74 -7.78 3.53 8.92
N VAL A 75 -7.76 4.31 7.86
CA VAL A 75 -7.79 5.78 7.93
C VAL A 75 -9.05 6.28 7.27
N THR A 76 -9.82 7.05 8.01
CA THR A 76 -10.95 7.84 7.47
C THR A 76 -10.55 9.30 7.49
N GLY A 77 -10.75 9.99 6.37
CA GLY A 77 -10.40 11.41 6.28
C GLY A 77 -10.69 12.01 4.91
N LYS A 78 -10.51 13.31 4.83
CA LYS A 78 -10.75 14.08 3.61
C LYS A 78 -9.60 13.95 2.63
N LEU A 79 -9.87 13.61 1.36
CA LEU A 79 -8.88 13.65 0.29
C LEU A 79 -8.70 15.08 -0.19
N VAL A 80 -7.49 15.59 -0.11
CA VAL A 80 -7.14 16.97 -0.51
C VAL A 80 -6.10 16.94 -1.61
N ALA A 81 -6.38 17.66 -2.70
CA ALA A 81 -5.41 17.83 -3.79
C ALA A 81 -4.22 18.67 -3.35
N THR A 82 -3.01 18.26 -3.72
CA THR A 82 -1.75 18.96 -3.40
C THR A 82 -0.97 19.28 -4.68
N PRO A 83 -1.49 20.18 -5.54
CA PRO A 83 -0.85 20.49 -6.81
C PRO A 83 0.56 21.08 -6.59
N GLY A 84 1.50 20.68 -7.42
CA GLY A 84 2.88 21.17 -7.36
C GLY A 84 3.78 20.47 -6.34
N THR A 85 3.26 19.51 -5.57
CA THR A 85 4.06 18.65 -4.69
C THR A 85 4.39 17.32 -5.37
N LYS A 86 5.24 16.51 -4.72
CA LYS A 86 5.61 15.18 -5.22
C LYS A 86 4.41 14.22 -5.31
N GLN A 87 3.43 14.39 -4.44
CA GLN A 87 2.20 13.60 -4.45
C GLN A 87 1.03 14.46 -4.93
N PRO A 88 0.14 13.94 -5.79
CA PRO A 88 -0.98 14.71 -6.34
C PRO A 88 -2.05 15.05 -5.31
N PHE A 89 -2.12 14.29 -4.24
CA PHE A 89 -3.09 14.44 -3.14
C PHE A 89 -2.55 13.86 -1.84
N GLU A 90 -3.23 14.19 -0.74
CA GLU A 90 -3.02 13.60 0.58
C GLU A 90 -4.37 13.38 1.28
N ILE A 91 -4.40 12.53 2.29
CA ILE A 91 -5.58 12.33 3.13
C ILE A 91 -5.37 13.06 4.46
N GLN A 92 -6.23 14.01 4.75
CA GLN A 92 -6.28 14.65 6.06
C GLN A 92 -7.12 13.77 6.99
N ALA A 93 -6.46 13.07 7.92
CA ALA A 93 -7.09 12.09 8.78
C ALA A 93 -8.06 12.74 9.77
N GLU A 94 -9.29 12.26 9.78
CA GLU A 94 -10.32 12.55 10.78
C GLU A 94 -10.39 11.44 11.83
N LYS A 95 -10.06 10.20 11.43
CA LYS A 95 -10.02 9.02 12.29
C LYS A 95 -8.94 8.05 11.80
N VAL A 96 -8.22 7.46 12.74
CA VAL A 96 -7.26 6.37 12.47
C VAL A 96 -7.56 5.22 13.41
N GLU A 97 -7.86 4.05 12.87
CA GLU A 97 -8.11 2.82 13.62
C GLU A 97 -6.92 1.88 13.43
N VAL A 98 -6.35 1.40 14.54
CA VAL A 98 -5.22 0.48 14.52
C VAL A 98 -5.75 -0.96 14.56
N GLU A 99 -5.78 -1.62 13.41
CA GLU A 99 -6.25 -3.00 13.26
C GLU A 99 -5.22 -4.03 13.73
N GLY A 100 -3.96 -3.70 13.57
CA GLY A 100 -2.87 -4.56 14.01
C GLY A 100 -1.59 -3.76 14.28
N PRO A 101 -1.11 -3.79 15.52
CA PRO A 101 0.16 -3.15 15.86
C PRO A 101 1.33 -3.89 15.22
N SER A 102 2.44 -3.19 15.02
CA SER A 102 3.72 -3.77 14.62
C SER A 102 4.78 -3.46 15.66
N THR A 103 5.66 -4.41 15.86
CA THR A 103 6.75 -4.29 16.83
C THR A 103 7.99 -3.61 16.25
N PRO A 104 8.88 -3.02 17.07
CA PRO A 104 10.10 -2.36 16.59
C PRO A 104 11.07 -3.29 15.85
N ASP A 105 10.97 -4.59 16.06
CA ASP A 105 11.78 -5.63 15.40
C ASP A 105 11.21 -6.09 14.05
N TYR A 106 10.14 -5.44 13.54
CA TYR A 106 9.61 -5.74 12.21
C TYR A 106 10.72 -5.71 11.15
N PRO A 107 10.91 -6.79 10.36
CA PRO A 107 12.12 -6.98 9.54
C PRO A 107 12.34 -5.91 8.45
N LEU A 108 11.25 -5.35 7.90
CA LEU A 108 11.33 -4.33 6.83
C LEU A 108 11.37 -2.92 7.42
N GLN A 109 12.49 -2.57 8.03
CA GLN A 109 12.73 -1.22 8.56
C GLN A 109 13.04 -0.19 7.46
N LYS A 110 13.05 1.10 7.81
CA LYS A 110 13.38 2.26 6.94
C LYS A 110 14.86 2.28 6.51
N LYS A 111 15.36 1.18 5.96
CA LYS A 111 16.74 1.07 5.46
C LYS A 111 16.75 0.28 4.16
N LYS A 112 17.84 0.42 3.40
CA LYS A 112 18.06 -0.41 2.21
C LYS A 112 18.36 -1.85 2.65
N HIS A 113 17.64 -2.82 2.10
CA HIS A 113 17.83 -4.24 2.34
C HIS A 113 18.53 -4.88 1.12
N SER A 114 19.48 -5.78 1.37
CA SER A 114 20.11 -6.57 0.30
C SER A 114 19.16 -7.66 -0.21
N PHE A 115 19.36 -8.12 -1.43
CA PHE A 115 18.54 -9.21 -1.98
C PHE A 115 18.74 -10.53 -1.23
N GLU A 116 19.94 -10.78 -0.71
CA GLU A 116 20.23 -11.94 0.14
C GLU A 116 19.37 -11.92 1.39
N TYR A 117 19.35 -10.79 2.10
CA TYR A 117 18.50 -10.63 3.26
C TYR A 117 17.02 -10.79 2.93
N LEU A 118 16.54 -10.19 1.83
CA LEU A 118 15.14 -10.31 1.40
C LEU A 118 14.73 -11.74 1.04
N ARG A 119 15.68 -12.61 0.67
CA ARG A 119 15.40 -14.04 0.46
C ARG A 119 15.15 -14.78 1.77
N THR A 120 15.75 -14.36 2.89
CA THR A 120 15.51 -14.98 4.20
C THR A 120 14.14 -14.65 4.78
N ILE A 121 13.53 -13.52 4.34
CA ILE A 121 12.18 -13.08 4.71
C ILE A 121 11.25 -13.12 3.51
N SER A 122 11.20 -14.24 2.80
CA SER A 122 10.51 -14.39 1.51
C SER A 122 9.02 -13.99 1.55
N HIS A 123 8.33 -14.19 2.67
CA HIS A 123 6.93 -13.82 2.89
C HIS A 123 6.70 -12.31 3.01
N LEU A 124 7.72 -11.52 3.39
CA LEU A 124 7.63 -10.06 3.52
C LEU A 124 8.21 -9.30 2.32
N ARG A 125 9.13 -9.92 1.56
CA ARG A 125 9.80 -9.25 0.43
C ARG A 125 8.87 -8.64 -0.61
N PRO A 126 7.64 -9.17 -0.87
CA PRO A 126 6.70 -8.52 -1.79
C PRO A 126 6.29 -7.10 -1.38
N ARG A 127 6.44 -6.76 -0.10
CA ARG A 127 6.18 -5.41 0.41
C ARG A 127 7.30 -4.41 0.12
N THR A 128 8.40 -4.82 -0.49
CA THR A 128 9.49 -3.91 -0.93
C THR A 128 9.24 -3.45 -2.36
N ASN A 129 9.60 -2.21 -2.69
CA ASN A 129 9.33 -1.63 -4.02
C ASN A 129 9.87 -2.50 -5.15
N THR A 130 11.10 -3.04 -5.02
CA THR A 130 11.70 -3.88 -6.05
C THR A 130 10.90 -5.17 -6.28
N PHE A 131 10.57 -5.89 -5.22
CA PHE A 131 9.84 -7.14 -5.36
C PHE A 131 8.35 -6.93 -5.67
N GLU A 132 7.76 -5.85 -5.20
CA GLU A 132 6.42 -5.45 -5.64
C GLU A 132 6.39 -5.27 -7.17
N ALA A 133 7.34 -4.51 -7.74
CA ALA A 133 7.45 -4.33 -9.18
C ALA A 133 7.68 -5.66 -9.91
N VAL A 134 8.63 -6.48 -9.44
CA VAL A 134 8.93 -7.79 -10.03
C VAL A 134 7.71 -8.71 -10.03
N PHE A 135 7.00 -8.82 -8.93
CA PHE A 135 5.83 -9.70 -8.85
C PHE A 135 4.64 -9.18 -9.69
N ARG A 136 4.45 -7.87 -9.80
CA ARG A 136 3.44 -7.29 -10.71
C ARG A 136 3.75 -7.61 -12.17
N VAL A 137 4.99 -7.39 -12.61
CA VAL A 137 5.43 -7.73 -13.97
C VAL A 137 5.28 -9.22 -14.21
N ARG A 138 5.75 -10.08 -13.29
CA ARG A 138 5.60 -11.54 -13.40
C ARG A 138 4.15 -11.98 -13.54
N SER A 139 3.26 -11.43 -12.73
CA SER A 139 1.82 -11.73 -12.80
C SER A 139 1.23 -11.34 -14.16
N LEU A 140 1.57 -10.14 -14.65
CA LEU A 140 1.09 -9.66 -15.95
C LEU A 140 1.64 -10.52 -17.10
N CYS A 141 2.91 -10.88 -17.07
CA CYS A 141 3.51 -11.76 -18.09
C CYS A 141 2.87 -13.15 -18.11
N ALA A 142 2.62 -13.74 -16.93
CA ALA A 142 1.93 -15.03 -16.85
C ALA A 142 0.52 -14.95 -17.43
N TYR A 143 -0.24 -13.90 -17.09
CA TYR A 143 -1.56 -13.68 -17.67
C TYR A 143 -1.50 -13.48 -19.19
N ALA A 144 -0.54 -12.70 -19.70
CA ALA A 144 -0.39 -12.44 -21.13
C ALA A 144 -0.10 -13.74 -21.91
N ILE A 145 0.74 -14.63 -21.36
CA ILE A 145 1.03 -15.93 -21.97
C ILE A 145 -0.26 -16.80 -22.01
N HIS A 146 -0.98 -16.88 -20.90
CA HIS A 146 -2.23 -17.64 -20.89
C HIS A 146 -3.26 -17.09 -21.86
N LYS A 147 -3.43 -15.78 -21.89
CA LYS A 147 -4.32 -15.08 -22.81
C LYS A 147 -3.96 -15.39 -24.27
N PHE A 148 -2.67 -15.29 -24.63
CA PHE A 148 -2.16 -15.56 -25.97
C PHE A 148 -2.55 -16.98 -26.46
N PHE A 149 -2.37 -17.99 -25.60
CA PHE A 149 -2.71 -19.36 -25.97
C PHE A 149 -4.22 -19.58 -26.00
N GLN A 150 -4.98 -19.06 -25.07
CA GLN A 150 -6.44 -19.21 -25.05
C GLN A 150 -7.12 -18.56 -26.26
N GLU A 151 -6.66 -17.38 -26.69
CA GLU A 151 -7.16 -16.72 -27.90
C GLU A 151 -6.86 -17.50 -29.20
N ARG A 152 -6.10 -18.59 -29.11
CA ARG A 152 -5.73 -19.50 -30.21
C ARG A 152 -6.23 -20.92 -30.00
N ASP A 153 -7.31 -21.06 -29.21
CA ASP A 153 -8.01 -22.32 -28.94
C ASP A 153 -7.17 -23.39 -28.19
N PHE A 154 -6.07 -22.99 -27.54
CA PHE A 154 -5.34 -23.90 -26.67
C PHE A 154 -6.02 -24.02 -25.31
N VAL A 155 -6.13 -25.26 -24.83
CA VAL A 155 -6.69 -25.56 -23.52
C VAL A 155 -5.59 -25.59 -22.46
N LYS A 156 -5.74 -24.81 -21.38
CA LYS A 156 -4.84 -24.87 -20.24
C LYS A 156 -5.04 -26.18 -19.47
N SER A 157 -4.00 -26.97 -19.30
CA SER A 157 -3.96 -28.07 -18.35
C SER A 157 -3.35 -27.60 -17.03
N ASP A 158 -3.99 -27.90 -15.89
CA ASP A 158 -3.49 -27.57 -14.56
C ASP A 158 -2.39 -28.50 -14.06
N ARG A 159 -2.07 -29.56 -14.84
CA ARG A 159 -0.91 -30.42 -14.56
C ARG A 159 0.33 -29.87 -15.25
N SER A 160 1.45 -29.91 -14.54
CA SER A 160 2.77 -29.47 -15.02
C SER A 160 3.37 -30.28 -16.19
N HIS A 161 2.59 -31.20 -16.77
CA HIS A 161 2.96 -31.95 -17.97
C HIS A 161 2.13 -31.46 -19.15
N VAL A 162 2.82 -30.91 -20.15
CA VAL A 162 2.26 -30.67 -21.48
C VAL A 162 1.98 -32.03 -22.06
N VAL A 163 0.70 -32.38 -22.19
CA VAL A 163 0.27 -33.48 -23.06
C VAL A 163 0.01 -32.81 -24.42
N LEU A 164 0.87 -33.14 -25.36
CA LEU A 164 0.70 -32.82 -26.77
C LEU A 164 -0.49 -33.62 -27.33
#